data_777ba57e26bf9b74001c8ca3d7e42cb3
#
_entry.id   777ba57e26bf9b74001c8ca3d7e42cb3
#
_cell.length_a   1.000
_cell.length_b   1.000
_cell.length_c   1.000
_cell.angle_alpha   90.00
_cell.angle_beta   90.00
_cell.angle_gamma   90.00
#
_symmetry.space_group_name_H-M   'P 1'
#
loop_
_entity.id
_entity.type
_entity.pdbx_description
1 polymer ?
#
loop_
_entity_poly.entity_id
_entity_poly.type
_entity_poly.pdbx_seq_one_letter_code
_entity_poly.pdbx_strand_id
1 'polypeptide(L)'
;MHKDSKIYIAGHNGTLGRALLVALKESGFRNIILKDRKELDLVNQDMVQDFFAREKPEYVFLCAAKLDTLGLFTPADVIYQNSMLQANIIQSSYQNRVKKLIFYGSAWAYPQKAMNPIGEESLLSGKLDLKAVAYGLPKIIGTKMCEFYNRQYETNFITLYLANLYGETTEFDLQKAKVLPALLRKFHLAKLLRENKTNEILRDLKMNSLDQAQEYLQNFGVNENSVEIWGSGNTIREFIHAKDLADASIYVMQNIDFKDIASHNEPHLNVGSGEFLSIKELAFLIKDIVGFNGKVVFNDEKPDSTMDRMLDSSRLQNLGWKHKINLEQGIRIMYEWYLKA
;
A
#
# COMPACT_ATOMS: atom_id res chain seq x y z
N MET A 1 15.15 -0.32 -18.91
CA MET A 1 15.66 -1.63 -18.38
C MET A 1 15.73 -2.65 -19.51
N HIS A 2 16.82 -3.42 -19.62
CA HIS A 2 16.90 -4.58 -20.52
C HIS A 2 16.15 -5.78 -19.91
N LYS A 3 15.60 -6.69 -20.75
CA LYS A 3 14.77 -7.83 -20.24
C LYS A 3 15.53 -8.83 -19.38
N ASP A 4 16.84 -8.91 -19.54
CA ASP A 4 17.74 -9.80 -18.76
C ASP A 4 18.41 -9.07 -17.58
N SER A 5 18.10 -7.78 -17.34
CA SER A 5 18.63 -7.02 -16.22
C SER A 5 18.24 -7.66 -14.89
N LYS A 6 19.18 -7.69 -13.97
CA LYS A 6 18.98 -8.26 -12.63
C LYS A 6 18.17 -7.30 -11.76
N ILE A 7 16.94 -7.69 -11.42
CA ILE A 7 15.97 -6.88 -10.67
C ILE A 7 15.74 -7.52 -9.31
N TYR A 8 15.90 -6.75 -8.23
CA TYR A 8 15.55 -7.19 -6.88
C TYR A 8 14.25 -6.53 -6.41
N ILE A 9 13.30 -7.35 -5.96
CA ILE A 9 12.05 -6.90 -5.32
C ILE A 9 12.15 -7.20 -3.82
N ALA A 10 12.57 -6.22 -3.03
CA ALA A 10 12.56 -6.32 -1.58
C ALA A 10 11.11 -6.23 -1.07
N GLY A 11 10.61 -7.28 -0.42
CA GLY A 11 9.21 -7.36 0.04
C GLY A 11 8.23 -7.88 -1.02
N HIS A 12 8.66 -8.81 -1.84
CA HIS A 12 7.87 -9.44 -2.93
C HIS A 12 6.59 -10.14 -2.47
N ASN A 13 6.47 -10.51 -1.19
CA ASN A 13 5.29 -11.18 -0.63
C ASN A 13 4.14 -10.21 -0.26
N GLY A 14 4.40 -8.90 -0.21
CA GLY A 14 3.40 -7.87 0.04
C GLY A 14 2.53 -7.58 -1.18
N THR A 15 1.42 -6.86 -0.99
CA THR A 15 0.45 -6.52 -2.06
C THR A 15 1.12 -5.89 -3.28
N LEU A 16 1.96 -4.86 -3.08
CA LEU A 16 2.69 -4.23 -4.19
C LEU A 16 3.75 -5.15 -4.79
N GLY A 17 4.53 -5.84 -3.94
CA GLY A 17 5.60 -6.70 -4.42
C GLY A 17 5.10 -7.84 -5.31
N ARG A 18 3.96 -8.43 -4.97
CA ARG A 18 3.29 -9.45 -5.81
C ARG A 18 2.79 -8.87 -7.13
N ALA A 19 2.15 -7.70 -7.10
CA ALA A 19 1.69 -7.03 -8.32
C ALA A 19 2.88 -6.68 -9.24
N LEU A 20 3.98 -6.16 -8.69
CA LEU A 20 5.21 -5.90 -9.43
C LEU A 20 5.81 -7.17 -10.06
N LEU A 21 5.86 -8.26 -9.30
CA LEU A 21 6.39 -9.53 -9.81
C LEU A 21 5.60 -10.01 -11.02
N VAL A 22 4.26 -9.94 -10.96
CA VAL A 22 3.38 -10.31 -12.07
C VAL A 22 3.63 -9.38 -13.26
N ALA A 23 3.56 -8.06 -13.05
CA ALA A 23 3.72 -7.08 -14.12
C ALA A 23 5.11 -7.13 -14.80
N LEU A 24 6.17 -7.37 -14.04
CA LEU A 24 7.52 -7.55 -14.60
C LEU A 24 7.62 -8.83 -15.44
N LYS A 25 7.05 -9.95 -14.98
CA LYS A 25 7.03 -11.20 -15.74
C LYS A 25 6.22 -11.06 -17.04
N GLU A 26 5.03 -10.47 -16.96
CA GLU A 26 4.19 -10.19 -18.14
C GLU A 26 4.89 -9.24 -19.13
N SER A 27 5.68 -8.30 -18.61
CA SER A 27 6.54 -7.44 -19.41
C SER A 27 7.80 -8.13 -19.96
N GLY A 28 8.00 -9.42 -19.72
CA GLY A 28 9.09 -10.23 -20.26
C GLY A 28 10.43 -10.12 -19.52
N PHE A 29 10.46 -9.55 -18.31
CA PHE A 29 11.66 -9.58 -17.46
C PHE A 29 11.84 -10.96 -16.84
N ARG A 30 13.07 -11.54 -16.91
CA ARG A 30 13.33 -12.94 -16.56
C ARG A 30 14.23 -13.09 -15.33
N ASN A 31 15.08 -12.10 -15.06
CA ASN A 31 16.09 -12.18 -14.02
C ASN A 31 15.65 -11.40 -12.77
N ILE A 32 14.64 -11.96 -12.06
CA ILE A 32 14.04 -11.32 -10.89
C ILE A 32 14.49 -12.06 -9.64
N ILE A 33 15.16 -11.34 -8.72
CA ILE A 33 15.62 -11.88 -7.44
C ILE A 33 14.52 -11.64 -6.40
N LEU A 34 14.17 -12.71 -5.69
CA LEU A 34 13.20 -12.70 -4.60
C LEU A 34 13.87 -13.34 -3.38
N LYS A 35 13.75 -12.71 -2.22
CA LYS A 35 14.19 -13.24 -0.93
C LYS A 35 13.12 -13.01 0.12
N ASP A 36 12.73 -14.05 0.79
CA ASP A 36 11.85 -13.93 1.95
C ASP A 36 12.63 -13.49 3.20
N ARG A 37 11.91 -13.17 4.29
CA ARG A 37 12.53 -12.67 5.51
C ARG A 37 13.44 -13.69 6.19
N LYS A 38 13.21 -15.00 5.99
CA LYS A 38 14.06 -16.06 6.58
C LYS A 38 15.38 -16.19 5.83
N GLU A 39 15.37 -15.93 4.52
CA GLU A 39 16.55 -15.97 3.67
C GLU A 39 17.38 -14.69 3.77
N LEU A 40 16.71 -13.52 3.96
CA LEU A 40 17.33 -12.20 4.02
C LEU A 40 16.54 -11.29 4.96
N ASP A 41 17.02 -11.15 6.21
CA ASP A 41 16.46 -10.15 7.12
C ASP A 41 17.03 -8.76 6.77
N LEU A 42 16.19 -7.90 6.22
CA LEU A 42 16.56 -6.56 5.77
C LEU A 42 16.96 -5.60 6.91
N VAL A 43 16.62 -5.94 8.17
CA VAL A 43 17.06 -5.21 9.36
C VAL A 43 18.51 -5.53 9.70
N ASN A 44 19.00 -6.71 9.31
CA ASN A 44 20.39 -7.11 9.52
C ASN A 44 21.28 -6.52 8.42
N GLN A 45 22.13 -5.56 8.80
CA GLN A 45 23.00 -4.83 7.89
C GLN A 45 23.97 -5.75 7.16
N ASP A 46 24.63 -6.66 7.87
CA ASP A 46 25.66 -7.53 7.31
C ASP A 46 25.05 -8.47 6.26
N MET A 47 23.90 -9.08 6.57
CA MET A 47 23.19 -9.92 5.60
C MET A 47 22.81 -9.16 4.32
N VAL A 48 22.40 -7.89 4.44
CA VAL A 48 22.04 -7.05 3.29
C VAL A 48 23.29 -6.70 2.47
N GLN A 49 24.39 -6.32 3.12
CA GLN A 49 25.65 -6.01 2.43
C GLN A 49 26.20 -7.22 1.67
N ASP A 50 26.26 -8.39 2.31
CA ASP A 50 26.69 -9.65 1.69
C ASP A 50 25.80 -10.04 0.50
N PHE A 51 24.48 -9.89 0.65
CA PHE A 51 23.52 -10.15 -0.43
C PHE A 51 23.79 -9.24 -1.64
N PHE A 52 23.92 -7.93 -1.44
CA PHE A 52 24.18 -6.98 -2.52
C PHE A 52 25.55 -7.20 -3.17
N ALA A 53 26.58 -7.48 -2.38
CA ALA A 53 27.92 -7.77 -2.91
C ALA A 53 27.96 -9.04 -3.79
N ARG A 54 27.17 -10.07 -3.42
CA ARG A 54 27.08 -11.33 -4.17
C ARG A 54 26.17 -11.21 -5.38
N GLU A 55 24.94 -10.74 -5.19
CA GLU A 55 23.91 -10.73 -6.23
C GLU A 55 24.06 -9.58 -7.22
N LYS A 56 24.56 -8.42 -6.80
CA LYS A 56 24.75 -7.22 -7.62
C LYS A 56 23.53 -6.86 -8.44
N PRO A 57 22.34 -6.62 -7.83
CA PRO A 57 21.17 -6.23 -8.58
C PRO A 57 21.42 -4.90 -9.31
N GLU A 58 20.91 -4.81 -10.54
CA GLU A 58 21.00 -3.59 -11.35
C GLU A 58 19.86 -2.61 -11.00
N TYR A 59 18.69 -3.15 -10.68
CA TYR A 59 17.48 -2.40 -10.35
C TYR A 59 16.85 -2.92 -9.06
N VAL A 60 16.34 -2.02 -8.23
CA VAL A 60 15.76 -2.36 -6.93
C VAL A 60 14.39 -1.71 -6.77
N PHE A 61 13.39 -2.52 -6.39
CA PHE A 61 12.11 -2.05 -5.90
C PHE A 61 12.03 -2.34 -4.40
N LEU A 62 12.07 -1.29 -3.57
CA LEU A 62 12.05 -1.41 -2.11
C LEU A 62 10.62 -1.34 -1.57
N CYS A 63 9.86 -2.43 -1.75
CA CYS A 63 8.46 -2.55 -1.31
C CYS A 63 8.34 -2.97 0.17
N ALA A 64 9.43 -3.47 0.76
CA ALA A 64 9.41 -3.96 2.13
C ALA A 64 9.10 -2.85 3.13
N ALA A 65 8.19 -3.13 4.05
CA ALA A 65 7.91 -2.30 5.22
C ALA A 65 7.26 -3.15 6.32
N LYS A 66 7.56 -2.83 7.58
CA LYS A 66 6.77 -3.29 8.72
C LYS A 66 5.50 -2.45 8.77
N LEU A 67 4.36 -3.11 8.61
CA LEU A 67 3.03 -2.52 8.76
C LEU A 67 2.40 -3.08 10.04
N ASP A 68 1.87 -2.20 10.86
CA ASP A 68 1.14 -2.54 12.06
C ASP A 68 0.14 -1.42 12.31
N THR A 69 -0.94 -1.41 11.56
CA THR A 69 -1.96 -0.35 11.59
C THR A 69 -1.33 1.05 11.78
N LEU A 70 -0.33 1.39 10.94
CA LEU A 70 0.50 2.60 11.01
C LEU A 70 1.39 2.71 12.27
N GLY A 71 1.65 1.61 12.96
CA GLY A 71 2.44 1.59 14.19
C GLY A 71 1.65 1.90 15.46
N LEU A 72 0.34 1.70 15.45
CA LEU A 72 -0.49 1.94 16.63
C LEU A 72 -0.26 0.91 17.75
N PHE A 73 0.05 -0.35 17.39
CA PHE A 73 0.23 -1.42 18.36
C PHE A 73 1.69 -1.59 18.80
N THR A 74 2.64 -1.50 17.86
CA THR A 74 4.08 -1.67 18.13
C THR A 74 4.91 -0.51 17.55
N PRO A 75 4.71 0.74 18.03
CA PRO A 75 5.33 1.92 17.42
C PRO A 75 6.86 1.91 17.43
N ALA A 76 7.48 1.41 18.51
CA ALA A 76 8.93 1.30 18.61
C ALA A 76 9.50 0.31 17.57
N ASP A 77 8.85 -0.83 17.39
CA ASP A 77 9.26 -1.82 16.37
C ASP A 77 9.08 -1.29 14.96
N VAL A 78 7.96 -0.58 14.71
CA VAL A 78 7.66 -0.04 13.38
C VAL A 78 8.69 1.02 12.98
N ILE A 79 8.99 1.98 13.86
CA ILE A 79 9.97 3.02 13.57
C ILE A 79 11.38 2.44 13.41
N TYR A 80 11.79 1.53 14.30
CA TYR A 80 13.11 0.90 14.24
C TYR A 80 13.28 0.06 12.98
N GLN A 81 12.39 -0.93 12.76
CA GLN A 81 12.55 -1.86 11.65
C GLN A 81 12.46 -1.15 10.29
N ASN A 82 11.53 -0.20 10.12
CA ASN A 82 11.44 0.55 8.86
C ASN A 82 12.66 1.45 8.63
N SER A 83 13.19 2.09 9.67
CA SER A 83 14.40 2.90 9.53
C SER A 83 15.60 2.06 9.12
N MET A 84 15.81 0.92 9.77
CA MET A 84 16.96 0.05 9.50
C MET A 84 16.87 -0.60 8.12
N LEU A 85 15.73 -1.24 7.79
CA LEU A 85 15.62 -1.98 6.53
C LEU A 85 15.81 -1.07 5.30
N GLN A 86 15.23 0.15 5.32
CA GLN A 86 15.38 1.06 4.19
C GLN A 86 16.79 1.67 4.11
N ALA A 87 17.41 2.01 5.26
CA ALA A 87 18.77 2.52 5.30
C ALA A 87 19.76 1.47 4.76
N ASN A 88 19.63 0.20 5.18
CA ASN A 88 20.49 -0.89 4.71
C ASN A 88 20.38 -1.09 3.19
N ILE A 89 19.15 -1.10 2.65
CA ILE A 89 18.93 -1.28 1.20
C ILE A 89 19.45 -0.08 0.40
N ILE A 90 19.16 1.17 0.83
CA ILE A 90 19.60 2.38 0.12
C ILE A 90 21.12 2.47 0.13
N GLN A 91 21.76 2.27 1.30
CA GLN A 91 23.21 2.28 1.43
C GLN A 91 23.88 1.20 0.58
N SER A 92 23.39 -0.06 0.66
CA SER A 92 23.95 -1.17 -0.11
C SER A 92 23.74 -1.01 -1.61
N SER A 93 22.62 -0.39 -2.02
CA SER A 93 22.36 -0.04 -3.42
C SER A 93 23.41 0.94 -3.96
N TYR A 94 23.75 1.97 -3.19
CA TYR A 94 24.81 2.91 -3.55
C TYR A 94 26.18 2.20 -3.63
N GLN A 95 26.56 1.46 -2.60
CA GLN A 95 27.87 0.78 -2.53
C GLN A 95 28.09 -0.21 -3.68
N ASN A 96 27.01 -0.85 -4.14
CA ASN A 96 27.06 -1.84 -5.21
C ASN A 96 26.63 -1.29 -6.58
N ARG A 97 26.57 0.04 -6.73
CA ARG A 97 26.31 0.74 -8.00
C ARG A 97 25.01 0.30 -8.67
N VAL A 98 23.95 0.14 -7.87
CA VAL A 98 22.59 -0.08 -8.40
C VAL A 98 22.25 1.07 -9.36
N LYS A 99 21.85 0.75 -10.57
CA LYS A 99 21.56 1.73 -11.64
C LYS A 99 20.37 2.62 -11.27
N LYS A 100 19.34 2.00 -10.65
CA LYS A 100 18.15 2.75 -10.21
C LYS A 100 17.41 2.01 -9.10
N LEU A 101 16.90 2.77 -8.13
CA LEU A 101 16.09 2.28 -7.03
C LEU A 101 14.77 3.04 -6.96
N ILE A 102 13.66 2.32 -6.75
CA ILE A 102 12.38 2.90 -6.37
C ILE A 102 12.13 2.61 -4.89
N PHE A 103 12.00 3.66 -4.10
CA PHE A 103 11.56 3.63 -2.71
C PHE A 103 10.10 4.05 -2.61
N TYR A 104 9.35 3.46 -1.69
CA TYR A 104 7.93 3.78 -1.51
C TYR A 104 7.69 4.53 -0.21
N GLY A 105 7.27 5.77 -0.36
CA GLY A 105 6.72 6.62 0.68
C GLY A 105 5.27 6.27 1.03
N SER A 106 4.59 7.18 1.71
CA SER A 106 3.18 7.01 2.08
C SER A 106 2.54 8.37 2.28
N ALA A 107 1.28 8.53 1.91
CA ALA A 107 0.49 9.72 2.21
C ALA A 107 0.46 10.07 3.72
N TRP A 108 0.70 9.10 4.59
CA TRP A 108 0.80 9.28 6.05
C TRP A 108 2.07 10.00 6.51
N ALA A 109 3.04 10.21 5.63
CA ALA A 109 4.24 10.99 5.91
C ALA A 109 4.05 12.50 5.64
N TYR A 110 2.93 12.90 5.04
CA TYR A 110 2.57 14.32 4.92
C TYR A 110 2.00 14.87 6.24
N PRO A 111 2.12 16.20 6.47
CA PRO A 111 1.56 16.83 7.64
C PRO A 111 0.08 16.54 7.86
N GLN A 112 -0.32 16.48 9.13
CA GLN A 112 -1.72 16.23 9.49
C GLN A 112 -2.67 17.27 8.87
N LYS A 113 -2.24 18.53 8.78
CA LYS A 113 -3.03 19.66 8.27
C LYS A 113 -2.60 20.09 6.87
N ALA A 114 -1.99 19.20 6.08
CA ALA A 114 -1.71 19.49 4.68
C ALA A 114 -3.01 19.75 3.92
N MET A 115 -2.96 20.74 3.02
CA MET A 115 -4.12 21.08 2.17
C MET A 115 -4.34 19.97 1.14
N ASN A 116 -5.57 19.52 0.98
CA ASN A 116 -5.95 18.54 -0.02
C ASN A 116 -6.37 19.22 -1.35
N PRO A 117 -6.03 18.66 -2.50
CA PRO A 117 -5.11 17.54 -2.70
C PRO A 117 -3.68 17.90 -2.27
N ILE A 118 -2.98 16.94 -1.65
CA ILE A 118 -1.66 17.15 -1.04
C ILE A 118 -0.60 17.09 -2.15
N GLY A 119 0.04 18.22 -2.44
CA GLY A 119 1.19 18.30 -3.33
C GLY A 119 2.49 17.86 -2.64
N GLU A 120 3.49 17.49 -3.44
CA GLU A 120 4.79 17.01 -2.97
C GLU A 120 5.52 18.04 -2.09
N GLU A 121 5.34 19.33 -2.35
CA GLU A 121 5.90 20.46 -1.57
C GLU A 121 5.42 20.51 -0.11
N SER A 122 4.34 19.79 0.20
CA SER A 122 3.82 19.70 1.57
C SER A 122 4.67 18.84 2.50
N LEU A 123 5.65 18.07 1.97
CA LEU A 123 6.51 17.24 2.82
C LEU A 123 7.33 18.14 3.77
N LEU A 124 7.32 17.79 5.06
CA LEU A 124 7.98 18.53 6.13
C LEU A 124 7.43 19.96 6.39
N SER A 125 6.31 20.38 5.79
CA SER A 125 5.72 21.69 6.01
C SER A 125 4.96 21.83 7.35
N GLY A 126 4.83 20.74 8.12
CA GLY A 126 4.10 20.76 9.39
C GLY A 126 4.21 19.46 10.18
N LYS A 127 3.46 19.39 11.30
CA LYS A 127 3.46 18.21 12.19
C LYS A 127 2.73 17.03 11.57
N LEU A 128 3.28 15.85 11.75
CA LEU A 128 2.63 14.60 11.38
C LEU A 128 1.43 14.30 12.30
N ASP A 129 0.51 13.48 11.82
CA ASP A 129 -0.50 12.86 12.67
C ASP A 129 0.17 11.96 13.72
N LEU A 130 -0.12 12.21 15.01
CA LEU A 130 0.50 11.46 16.12
C LEU A 130 0.30 9.95 15.99
N LYS A 131 -0.84 9.51 15.42
CA LYS A 131 -1.13 8.08 15.18
C LYS A 131 -0.26 7.47 14.08
N ALA A 132 0.32 8.29 13.21
CA ALA A 132 1.10 7.82 12.07
C ALA A 132 2.60 8.15 12.17
N VAL A 133 3.05 8.86 13.21
CA VAL A 133 4.46 9.30 13.37
C VAL A 133 5.44 8.14 13.25
N ALA A 134 5.17 7.03 13.94
CA ALA A 134 6.09 5.87 13.94
C ALA A 134 6.27 5.24 12.55
N TYR A 135 5.27 5.37 11.69
CA TYR A 135 5.34 4.90 10.29
C TYR A 135 5.80 5.99 9.33
N GLY A 136 5.34 7.23 9.53
CA GLY A 136 5.62 8.36 8.63
C GLY A 136 7.07 8.84 8.68
N LEU A 137 7.66 8.95 9.88
CA LEU A 137 9.05 9.41 10.03
C LEU A 137 10.07 8.54 9.25
N PRO A 138 10.08 7.22 9.37
CA PRO A 138 10.96 6.40 8.53
C PRO A 138 10.77 6.67 7.04
N LYS A 139 9.52 6.86 6.57
CA LYS A 139 9.27 7.16 5.15
C LYS A 139 9.88 8.49 4.71
N ILE A 140 9.84 9.52 5.56
CA ILE A 140 10.54 10.80 5.32
C ILE A 140 12.06 10.59 5.28
N ILE A 141 12.63 9.85 6.25
CA ILE A 141 14.07 9.56 6.30
C ILE A 141 14.50 8.88 5.00
N GLY A 142 13.82 7.81 4.58
CA GLY A 142 14.15 7.10 3.33
C GLY A 142 14.07 7.98 2.09
N THR A 143 13.06 8.86 2.03
CA THR A 143 12.92 9.86 0.94
C THR A 143 14.13 10.80 0.90
N LYS A 144 14.50 11.38 2.05
CA LYS A 144 15.65 12.29 2.13
C LYS A 144 16.99 11.56 1.91
N MET A 145 17.12 10.29 2.31
CA MET A 145 18.26 9.48 1.92
C MET A 145 18.35 9.36 0.40
N CYS A 146 17.29 8.95 -0.29
CA CYS A 146 17.29 8.87 -1.75
C CYS A 146 17.70 10.21 -2.39
N GLU A 147 17.10 11.32 -1.95
CA GLU A 147 17.43 12.65 -2.45
C GLU A 147 18.90 13.00 -2.26
N PHE A 148 19.43 12.87 -1.03
CA PHE A 148 20.82 13.28 -0.74
C PHE A 148 21.85 12.34 -1.37
N TYR A 149 21.56 11.05 -1.50
CA TYR A 149 22.43 10.15 -2.27
C TYR A 149 22.48 10.55 -3.75
N ASN A 150 21.35 10.94 -4.34
CA ASN A 150 21.34 11.45 -5.70
C ASN A 150 22.16 12.73 -5.86
N ARG A 151 21.99 13.70 -4.94
CA ARG A 151 22.72 14.98 -5.01
C ARG A 151 24.21 14.84 -4.74
N GLN A 152 24.61 13.96 -3.81
CA GLN A 152 26.00 13.80 -3.38
C GLN A 152 26.77 12.82 -4.26
N TYR A 153 26.14 11.75 -4.71
CA TYR A 153 26.79 10.62 -5.36
C TYR A 153 26.28 10.34 -6.78
N GLU A 154 25.41 11.19 -7.29
CA GLU A 154 24.83 11.06 -8.63
C GLU A 154 24.11 9.72 -8.86
N THR A 155 23.51 9.18 -7.80
CA THR A 155 22.67 7.98 -7.91
C THR A 155 21.34 8.31 -8.61
N ASN A 156 20.53 7.29 -8.91
CA ASN A 156 19.22 7.46 -9.54
C ASN A 156 18.15 6.77 -8.68
N PHE A 157 17.90 7.30 -7.48
CA PHE A 157 16.96 6.74 -6.50
C PHE A 157 15.72 7.62 -6.43
N ILE A 158 14.56 7.07 -6.79
CA ILE A 158 13.31 7.83 -6.87
C ILE A 158 12.35 7.34 -5.78
N THR A 159 11.70 8.28 -5.10
CA THR A 159 10.65 7.98 -4.13
C THR A 159 9.27 8.21 -4.74
N LEU A 160 8.37 7.24 -4.55
CA LEU A 160 6.95 7.33 -4.89
C LEU A 160 6.10 7.35 -3.62
N TYR A 161 5.30 8.39 -3.42
CA TYR A 161 4.34 8.50 -2.32
C TYR A 161 2.98 7.99 -2.76
N LEU A 162 2.41 7.09 -1.96
CA LEU A 162 1.27 6.28 -2.37
C LEU A 162 -0.03 6.70 -1.69
N ALA A 163 -1.13 6.75 -2.44
CA ALA A 163 -2.49 6.68 -1.93
C ALA A 163 -2.75 5.31 -1.26
N ASN A 164 -3.97 5.08 -0.75
CA ASN A 164 -4.28 3.82 -0.10
C ASN A 164 -4.27 2.68 -1.12
N LEU A 165 -3.31 1.79 -0.96
CA LEU A 165 -3.13 0.62 -1.82
C LEU A 165 -4.16 -0.46 -1.50
N TYR A 166 -4.80 -1.01 -2.53
CA TYR A 166 -5.67 -2.16 -2.48
C TYR A 166 -5.45 -3.09 -3.68
N GLY A 167 -5.96 -4.30 -3.62
CA GLY A 167 -5.85 -5.29 -4.70
C GLY A 167 -6.02 -6.72 -4.18
N GLU A 168 -5.86 -7.70 -5.06
CA GLU A 168 -6.21 -9.10 -4.85
C GLU A 168 -5.49 -9.75 -3.66
N THR A 169 -4.24 -9.39 -3.40
CA THR A 169 -3.41 -10.03 -2.36
C THR A 169 -3.32 -9.23 -1.07
N THR A 170 -4.29 -8.34 -0.83
CA THR A 170 -4.37 -7.56 0.40
C THR A 170 -4.86 -8.42 1.58
N GLU A 171 -4.67 -7.92 2.81
CA GLU A 171 -5.15 -8.61 4.02
C GLU A 171 -6.67 -8.44 4.18
N PHE A 172 -7.38 -9.55 4.35
CA PHE A 172 -8.83 -9.59 4.55
C PHE A 172 -9.26 -9.94 5.98
N ASP A 173 -8.35 -10.34 6.87
CA ASP A 173 -8.67 -10.59 8.27
C ASP A 173 -9.31 -9.36 8.90
N LEU A 174 -10.53 -9.49 9.44
CA LEU A 174 -11.32 -8.35 9.95
C LEU A 174 -10.63 -7.59 11.10
N GLN A 175 -9.69 -8.22 11.80
CA GLN A 175 -8.91 -7.57 12.87
C GLN A 175 -7.74 -6.74 12.31
N LYS A 176 -7.23 -7.08 11.13
CA LYS A 176 -5.99 -6.51 10.55
C LYS A 176 -6.22 -5.74 9.27
N ALA A 177 -7.31 -6.04 8.56
CA ALA A 177 -7.60 -5.48 7.26
C ALA A 177 -7.81 -3.97 7.30
N LYS A 178 -7.35 -3.30 6.26
CA LYS A 178 -7.71 -1.89 6.00
C LYS A 178 -9.17 -1.77 5.61
N VAL A 179 -9.69 -0.54 5.60
CA VAL A 179 -11.12 -0.26 5.41
C VAL A 179 -11.75 -0.94 4.18
N LEU A 180 -11.13 -0.85 3.00
CA LEU A 180 -11.71 -1.38 1.75
C LEU A 180 -11.83 -2.91 1.77
N PRO A 181 -10.78 -3.71 2.03
CA PRO A 181 -10.91 -5.16 2.12
C PRO A 181 -11.76 -5.62 3.32
N ALA A 182 -11.74 -4.89 4.43
CA ALA A 182 -12.62 -5.19 5.57
C ALA A 182 -14.10 -5.02 5.20
N LEU A 183 -14.47 -3.93 4.53
CA LEU A 183 -15.84 -3.70 4.06
C LEU A 183 -16.27 -4.76 3.05
N LEU A 184 -15.42 -5.11 2.10
CA LEU A 184 -15.73 -6.14 1.11
C LEU A 184 -16.05 -7.48 1.80
N ARG A 185 -15.21 -7.91 2.73
CA ARG A 185 -15.43 -9.16 3.48
C ARG A 185 -16.67 -9.08 4.38
N LYS A 186 -16.90 -7.94 5.07
CA LYS A 186 -18.10 -7.73 5.89
C LYS A 186 -19.38 -7.88 5.07
N PHE A 187 -19.47 -7.21 3.93
CA PHE A 187 -20.65 -7.31 3.06
C PHE A 187 -20.83 -8.70 2.46
N HIS A 188 -19.73 -9.36 2.08
CA HIS A 188 -19.78 -10.75 1.60
C HIS A 188 -20.34 -11.70 2.66
N LEU A 189 -19.82 -11.65 3.87
CA LEU A 189 -20.27 -12.52 4.97
C LEU A 189 -21.70 -12.19 5.42
N ALA A 190 -22.10 -10.91 5.43
CA ALA A 190 -23.49 -10.51 5.66
C ALA A 190 -24.46 -11.07 4.60
N LYS A 191 -24.04 -11.07 3.33
CA LYS A 191 -24.79 -11.69 2.23
C LYS A 191 -24.94 -13.20 2.44
N LEU A 192 -23.84 -13.90 2.77
CA LEU A 192 -23.89 -15.35 3.03
C LEU A 192 -24.80 -15.69 4.22
N LEU A 193 -24.79 -14.87 5.29
CA LEU A 193 -25.72 -15.04 6.42
C LEU A 193 -27.18 -14.90 5.96
N ARG A 194 -27.49 -13.88 5.19
CA ARG A 194 -28.84 -13.61 4.66
C ARG A 194 -29.33 -14.71 3.72
N GLU A 195 -28.42 -15.32 2.96
CA GLU A 195 -28.70 -16.43 2.03
C GLU A 195 -28.66 -17.82 2.72
N ASN A 196 -28.42 -17.89 4.04
CA ASN A 196 -28.26 -19.11 4.83
C ASN A 196 -27.16 -20.05 4.28
N LYS A 197 -26.08 -19.49 3.76
CA LYS A 197 -24.93 -20.19 3.18
C LYS A 197 -23.93 -20.64 4.26
N THR A 198 -24.39 -21.49 5.19
CA THR A 198 -23.60 -21.90 6.36
C THR A 198 -22.22 -22.45 6.02
N ASN A 199 -22.13 -23.34 5.02
CA ASN A 199 -20.86 -23.97 4.69
C ASN A 199 -19.82 -22.97 4.16
N GLU A 200 -20.27 -21.99 3.36
CA GLU A 200 -19.41 -20.92 2.82
C GLU A 200 -18.91 -20.00 3.94
N ILE A 201 -19.77 -19.64 4.91
CA ILE A 201 -19.41 -18.84 6.08
C ILE A 201 -18.32 -19.56 6.89
N LEU A 202 -18.54 -20.83 7.22
CA LEU A 202 -17.59 -21.62 8.02
C LEU A 202 -16.25 -21.80 7.30
N ARG A 203 -16.28 -21.99 5.98
CA ARG A 203 -15.06 -22.06 5.16
C ARG A 203 -14.29 -20.74 5.14
N ASP A 204 -15.00 -19.61 4.93
CA ASP A 204 -14.38 -18.27 4.88
C ASP A 204 -13.72 -17.90 6.21
N LEU A 205 -14.45 -18.13 7.32
CA LEU A 205 -13.97 -17.83 8.68
C LEU A 205 -13.03 -18.90 9.25
N LYS A 206 -12.90 -20.07 8.59
CA LYS A 206 -12.16 -21.24 9.09
C LYS A 206 -12.65 -21.69 10.45
N MET A 207 -13.98 -21.72 10.62
CA MET A 207 -14.67 -22.12 11.87
C MET A 207 -15.50 -23.38 11.65
N ASN A 208 -15.85 -24.07 12.78
CA ASN A 208 -16.60 -25.33 12.75
C ASN A 208 -18.02 -25.18 13.29
N SER A 209 -18.39 -24.02 13.86
CA SER A 209 -19.71 -23.76 14.44
C SER A 209 -20.29 -22.47 13.88
N LEU A 210 -21.55 -22.52 13.43
CA LEU A 210 -22.27 -21.34 12.94
C LEU A 210 -22.52 -20.34 14.07
N ASP A 211 -22.83 -20.79 15.28
CA ASP A 211 -23.08 -19.91 16.43
C ASP A 211 -21.82 -19.11 16.77
N GLN A 212 -20.66 -19.77 16.79
CA GLN A 212 -19.37 -19.08 17.01
C GLN A 212 -19.05 -18.10 15.87
N ALA A 213 -19.36 -18.48 14.63
CA ALA A 213 -19.17 -17.60 13.48
C ALA A 213 -20.07 -16.36 13.54
N GLN A 214 -21.33 -16.51 13.95
CA GLN A 214 -22.26 -15.41 14.14
C GLN A 214 -21.82 -14.49 15.27
N GLU A 215 -21.43 -15.04 16.43
CA GLU A 215 -20.90 -14.27 17.54
C GLU A 215 -19.65 -13.47 17.15
N TYR A 216 -18.70 -14.12 16.43
CA TYR A 216 -17.52 -13.43 15.89
C TYR A 216 -17.92 -12.28 14.98
N LEU A 217 -18.83 -12.48 14.04
CA LEU A 217 -19.27 -11.46 13.11
C LEU A 217 -20.01 -10.30 13.76
N GLN A 218 -20.81 -10.58 14.81
CA GLN A 218 -21.48 -9.55 15.61
C GLN A 218 -20.48 -8.58 16.27
N ASN A 219 -19.29 -9.06 16.70
CA ASN A 219 -18.24 -8.20 17.24
C ASN A 219 -17.70 -7.20 16.23
N PHE A 220 -17.88 -7.47 14.93
CA PHE A 220 -17.55 -6.56 13.83
C PHE A 220 -18.77 -5.82 13.24
N GLY A 221 -19.93 -5.93 13.89
CA GLY A 221 -21.15 -5.30 13.43
C GLY A 221 -21.72 -5.90 12.15
N VAL A 222 -21.58 -7.23 11.96
CA VAL A 222 -22.06 -7.94 10.78
C VAL A 222 -23.16 -8.94 11.15
N ASN A 223 -24.31 -8.81 10.53
CA ASN A 223 -25.41 -9.77 10.61
C ASN A 223 -26.17 -9.86 9.27
N GLU A 224 -27.18 -10.73 9.18
CA GLU A 224 -27.96 -10.96 7.95
C GLU A 224 -28.76 -9.75 7.49
N ASN A 225 -29.02 -8.77 8.37
CA ASN A 225 -29.84 -7.60 8.09
C ASN A 225 -29.03 -6.33 7.87
N SER A 226 -27.80 -6.25 8.44
CA SER A 226 -27.01 -5.03 8.42
C SER A 226 -25.52 -5.26 8.54
N VAL A 227 -24.76 -4.28 8.04
CA VAL A 227 -23.31 -4.11 8.26
C VAL A 227 -23.07 -2.77 8.93
N GLU A 228 -22.43 -2.79 10.09
CA GLU A 228 -22.01 -1.60 10.82
C GLU A 228 -20.66 -1.08 10.30
N ILE A 229 -20.60 0.25 10.13
CA ILE A 229 -19.42 1.02 9.80
C ILE A 229 -19.11 1.95 10.96
N TRP A 230 -17.88 1.97 11.40
CA TRP A 230 -17.42 2.84 12.49
C TRP A 230 -17.30 4.29 12.01
N GLY A 231 -17.78 5.23 12.84
CA GLY A 231 -17.78 6.66 12.57
C GLY A 231 -18.93 7.12 11.67
N SER A 232 -18.89 8.37 11.29
CA SER A 232 -19.91 9.02 10.44
C SER A 232 -19.89 8.56 8.97
N GLY A 233 -18.78 7.95 8.54
CA GLY A 233 -18.52 7.62 7.14
C GLY A 233 -18.17 8.81 6.24
N ASN A 234 -18.01 10.01 6.78
CA ASN A 234 -17.76 11.22 5.98
C ASN A 234 -16.29 11.41 5.57
N THR A 235 -15.35 10.69 6.23
CA THR A 235 -13.92 10.80 5.90
C THR A 235 -13.65 10.41 4.45
N ILE A 236 -12.95 11.28 3.72
CA ILE A 236 -12.61 11.07 2.30
C ILE A 236 -11.28 10.31 2.17
N ARG A 237 -11.24 9.38 1.25
CA ARG A 237 -10.06 8.56 0.92
C ARG A 237 -9.86 8.46 -0.58
N GLU A 238 -8.61 8.31 -0.92
CA GLU A 238 -8.14 7.94 -2.24
C GLU A 238 -7.59 6.52 -2.21
N PHE A 239 -7.88 5.75 -3.26
CA PHE A 239 -7.41 4.37 -3.40
C PHE A 239 -6.71 4.18 -4.74
N ILE A 240 -5.63 3.41 -4.75
CA ILE A 240 -4.94 3.01 -5.98
C ILE A 240 -4.84 1.49 -6.05
N HIS A 241 -5.18 0.93 -7.21
CA HIS A 241 -5.09 -0.51 -7.43
C HIS A 241 -3.63 -0.96 -7.54
N ALA A 242 -3.29 -2.13 -6.98
CA ALA A 242 -1.92 -2.63 -6.94
C ALA A 242 -1.32 -2.84 -8.35
N LYS A 243 -2.14 -3.19 -9.34
CA LYS A 243 -1.69 -3.29 -10.75
C LYS A 243 -1.30 -1.94 -11.33
N ASP A 244 -2.06 -0.88 -11.05
CA ASP A 244 -1.71 0.47 -11.51
C ASP A 244 -0.45 0.98 -10.82
N LEU A 245 -0.31 0.72 -9.52
CA LEU A 245 0.91 1.10 -8.82
C LEU A 245 2.14 0.33 -9.33
N ALA A 246 1.99 -0.94 -9.67
CA ALA A 246 3.06 -1.71 -10.30
C ALA A 246 3.41 -1.16 -11.70
N ASP A 247 2.40 -0.82 -12.51
CA ASP A 247 2.59 -0.17 -13.82
C ASP A 247 3.28 1.18 -13.69
N ALA A 248 2.85 2.04 -12.73
CA ALA A 248 3.52 3.31 -12.41
C ALA A 248 4.99 3.11 -12.05
N SER A 249 5.25 2.13 -11.18
CA SER A 249 6.61 1.84 -10.72
C SER A 249 7.52 1.39 -11.86
N ILE A 250 7.03 0.54 -12.77
CA ILE A 250 7.76 0.10 -13.94
C ILE A 250 7.95 1.28 -14.92
N TYR A 251 6.92 2.09 -15.11
CA TYR A 251 7.01 3.29 -15.95
C TYR A 251 8.09 4.25 -15.45
N VAL A 252 8.07 4.59 -14.15
CA VAL A 252 9.08 5.46 -13.53
C VAL A 252 10.46 4.84 -13.61
N MET A 253 10.58 3.53 -13.34
CA MET A 253 11.85 2.81 -13.44
C MET A 253 12.45 2.90 -14.84
N GLN A 254 11.65 2.94 -15.89
CA GLN A 254 12.10 2.94 -17.29
C GLN A 254 12.28 4.33 -17.89
N ASN A 255 11.45 5.31 -17.50
CA ASN A 255 11.28 6.54 -18.26
C ASN A 255 11.61 7.83 -17.50
N ILE A 256 11.71 7.81 -16.16
CA ILE A 256 11.88 9.02 -15.36
C ILE A 256 13.13 8.88 -14.50
N ASP A 257 14.16 9.69 -14.74
CA ASP A 257 15.36 9.74 -13.92
C ASP A 257 15.28 10.84 -12.86
N PHE A 258 16.11 10.77 -11.83
CA PHE A 258 16.14 11.79 -10.78
C PHE A 258 16.35 13.20 -11.36
N LYS A 259 17.18 13.36 -12.39
CA LYS A 259 17.42 14.64 -13.07
C LYS A 259 16.14 15.31 -13.60
N ASP A 260 15.13 14.51 -13.98
CA ASP A 260 13.87 15.01 -14.55
C ASP A 260 12.98 15.66 -13.47
N ILE A 261 13.24 15.35 -12.18
CA ILE A 261 12.51 15.89 -11.03
C ILE A 261 13.41 16.67 -10.04
N ALA A 262 14.71 16.74 -10.29
CA ALA A 262 15.71 17.32 -9.37
C ALA A 262 15.55 18.83 -9.14
N SER A 263 14.91 19.55 -10.07
CA SER A 263 14.65 20.99 -9.96
C SER A 263 13.56 21.35 -8.95
N HIS A 264 12.76 20.37 -8.52
CA HIS A 264 11.74 20.59 -7.50
C HIS A 264 12.37 20.60 -6.10
N ASN A 265 11.83 21.43 -5.20
CA ASN A 265 12.27 21.46 -3.80
C ASN A 265 12.09 20.11 -3.10
N GLU A 266 11.03 19.39 -3.46
CA GLU A 266 10.75 18.01 -3.03
C GLU A 266 10.74 17.08 -4.23
N PRO A 267 11.90 16.47 -4.57
CA PRO A 267 12.07 15.67 -5.77
C PRO A 267 11.62 14.22 -5.56
N HIS A 268 10.34 14.04 -5.23
CA HIS A 268 9.64 12.78 -5.21
C HIS A 268 8.32 12.92 -5.98
N LEU A 269 7.60 11.83 -6.20
CA LEU A 269 6.38 11.82 -6.99
C LEU A 269 5.22 11.20 -6.18
N ASN A 270 4.08 11.88 -6.19
CA ASN A 270 2.83 11.31 -5.71
C ASN A 270 2.24 10.35 -6.75
N VAL A 271 1.69 9.24 -6.27
CA VAL A 271 1.03 8.23 -7.10
C VAL A 271 -0.34 7.94 -6.51
N GLY A 272 -1.36 8.46 -7.14
CA GLY A 272 -2.76 8.29 -6.80
C GLY A 272 -3.62 8.10 -8.04
N SER A 273 -4.89 7.76 -7.84
CA SER A 273 -5.87 7.65 -8.91
C SER A 273 -6.52 8.99 -9.26
N GLY A 274 -6.53 9.93 -8.31
CA GLY A 274 -7.33 11.16 -8.40
C GLY A 274 -8.83 10.92 -8.17
N GLU A 275 -9.22 9.70 -7.80
CA GLU A 275 -10.61 9.35 -7.44
C GLU A 275 -10.77 9.44 -5.92
N PHE A 276 -11.59 10.37 -5.47
CA PHE A 276 -11.83 10.65 -4.06
C PHE A 276 -13.27 10.32 -3.68
N LEU A 277 -13.45 9.56 -2.59
CA LEU A 277 -14.77 9.24 -2.10
C LEU A 277 -14.79 9.11 -0.57
N SER A 278 -15.95 9.36 0.01
CA SER A 278 -16.16 9.13 1.43
C SER A 278 -16.23 7.63 1.74
N ILE A 279 -15.97 7.26 2.98
CA ILE A 279 -16.16 5.87 3.45
C ILE A 279 -17.62 5.43 3.28
N LYS A 280 -18.56 6.37 3.38
CA LYS A 280 -19.98 6.11 3.11
C LYS A 280 -20.23 5.71 1.66
N GLU A 281 -19.71 6.48 0.70
CA GLU A 281 -19.82 6.17 -0.74
C GLU A 281 -19.13 4.85 -1.07
N LEU A 282 -17.92 4.62 -0.51
CA LEU A 282 -17.20 3.34 -0.64
C LEU A 282 -18.03 2.16 -0.15
N ALA A 283 -18.67 2.31 1.01
CA ALA A 283 -19.48 1.24 1.58
C ALA A 283 -20.69 0.89 0.70
N PHE A 284 -21.38 1.88 0.16
CA PHE A 284 -22.51 1.64 -0.75
C PHE A 284 -22.02 1.02 -2.07
N LEU A 285 -20.91 1.50 -2.63
CA LEU A 285 -20.32 0.91 -3.84
C LEU A 285 -19.97 -0.58 -3.62
N ILE A 286 -19.31 -0.91 -2.52
CA ILE A 286 -18.96 -2.31 -2.21
C ILE A 286 -20.21 -3.15 -1.95
N LYS A 287 -21.20 -2.62 -1.22
CA LYS A 287 -22.49 -3.27 -0.97
C LYS A 287 -23.17 -3.67 -2.29
N ASP A 288 -23.19 -2.76 -3.25
CA ASP A 288 -23.81 -2.98 -4.55
C ASP A 288 -23.03 -4.02 -5.39
N ILE A 289 -21.70 -3.94 -5.40
CA ILE A 289 -20.83 -4.90 -6.09
C ILE A 289 -20.99 -6.31 -5.50
N VAL A 290 -21.05 -6.44 -4.19
CA VAL A 290 -21.24 -7.72 -3.49
C VAL A 290 -22.70 -8.23 -3.69
N GLY A 291 -23.65 -7.33 -3.88
CA GLY A 291 -25.08 -7.66 -4.00
C GLY A 291 -25.71 -7.96 -2.63
N PHE A 292 -25.32 -7.24 -1.57
CA PHE A 292 -25.94 -7.36 -0.26
C PHE A 292 -27.18 -6.47 -0.15
N ASN A 293 -28.34 -7.04 0.13
CA ASN A 293 -29.63 -6.33 0.17
C ASN A 293 -30.04 -5.85 1.59
N GLY A 294 -29.12 -5.90 2.57
CA GLY A 294 -29.36 -5.40 3.93
C GLY A 294 -29.06 -3.90 4.06
N LYS A 295 -29.06 -3.43 5.32
CA LYS A 295 -28.80 -2.03 5.67
C LYS A 295 -27.32 -1.77 5.91
N VAL A 296 -26.87 -0.54 5.63
CA VAL A 296 -25.60 0.02 6.14
C VAL A 296 -25.94 0.88 7.36
N VAL A 297 -25.30 0.64 8.48
CA VAL A 297 -25.49 1.36 9.73
C VAL A 297 -24.20 2.08 10.10
N PHE A 298 -24.25 3.38 10.36
CA PHE A 298 -23.09 4.15 10.83
C PHE A 298 -23.15 4.27 12.34
N ASN A 299 -22.00 4.01 13.00
CA ASN A 299 -21.87 4.04 14.45
C ASN A 299 -21.03 5.24 14.87
N ASP A 300 -21.69 6.37 15.14
CA ASP A 300 -21.04 7.64 15.51
C ASP A 300 -20.41 7.62 16.92
N GLU A 301 -20.69 6.59 17.75
CA GLU A 301 -19.99 6.39 19.03
C GLU A 301 -18.54 5.93 18.82
N LYS A 302 -18.23 5.38 17.64
CA LYS A 302 -16.87 5.03 17.24
C LYS A 302 -16.22 6.23 16.55
N PRO A 303 -14.92 6.47 16.79
CA PRO A 303 -14.25 7.61 16.19
C PRO A 303 -14.16 7.47 14.67
N ASP A 304 -14.34 8.58 13.98
CA ASP A 304 -13.95 8.68 12.58
C ASP A 304 -12.45 8.39 12.41
N SER A 305 -12.11 7.90 11.26
CA SER A 305 -10.71 7.80 10.85
C SER A 305 -10.10 9.21 10.81
N THR A 306 -8.78 9.27 10.93
CA THR A 306 -8.04 10.53 10.78
C THR A 306 -8.36 11.22 9.46
N MET A 307 -8.00 12.51 9.39
CA MET A 307 -8.29 13.48 8.31
C MET A 307 -8.20 12.92 6.89
N ASP A 308 -8.84 13.63 5.97
CA ASP A 308 -8.81 13.34 4.52
C ASP A 308 -7.38 13.29 3.97
N ARG A 309 -7.14 12.33 3.11
CA ARG A 309 -5.84 12.10 2.46
C ARG A 309 -6.05 11.88 0.97
N MET A 310 -5.83 12.93 0.21
CA MET A 310 -5.94 12.97 -1.25
C MET A 310 -4.62 13.49 -1.80
N LEU A 311 -3.98 12.76 -2.69
CA LEU A 311 -2.70 13.16 -3.27
C LEU A 311 -2.90 13.95 -4.56
N ASP A 312 -2.13 15.01 -4.77
CA ASP A 312 -1.97 15.59 -6.08
C ASP A 312 -0.94 14.79 -6.87
N SER A 313 -1.40 14.04 -7.84
CA SER A 313 -0.55 13.22 -8.73
C SER A 313 -0.29 13.87 -10.09
N SER A 314 -0.60 15.16 -10.24
CA SER A 314 -0.48 15.89 -11.50
C SER A 314 0.95 15.89 -12.04
N ARG A 315 1.96 15.93 -11.16
CA ARG A 315 3.38 15.89 -11.56
C ARG A 315 3.71 14.60 -12.32
N LEU A 316 3.32 13.43 -11.79
CA LEU A 316 3.53 12.16 -12.45
C LEU A 316 2.70 12.04 -13.75
N GLN A 317 1.47 12.58 -13.75
CA GLN A 317 0.63 12.61 -14.95
C GLN A 317 1.27 13.46 -16.06
N ASN A 318 1.84 14.62 -15.72
CA ASN A 318 2.56 15.48 -16.68
C ASN A 318 3.84 14.80 -17.22
N LEU A 319 4.43 13.89 -16.44
CA LEU A 319 5.55 13.04 -16.88
C LEU A 319 5.09 11.83 -17.70
N GLY A 320 3.79 11.71 -18.02
CA GLY A 320 3.25 10.78 -19.02
C GLY A 320 2.59 9.52 -18.45
N TRP A 321 2.47 9.35 -17.12
CA TRP A 321 1.77 8.19 -16.56
C TRP A 321 0.40 8.57 -15.99
N LYS A 322 -0.60 7.74 -16.26
CA LYS A 322 -1.94 7.81 -15.66
C LYS A 322 -2.42 6.42 -15.25
N HIS A 323 -3.19 6.33 -14.16
CA HIS A 323 -3.86 5.09 -13.77
C HIS A 323 -4.86 4.61 -14.85
N LYS A 324 -5.14 3.32 -14.86
CA LYS A 324 -5.97 2.66 -15.89
C LYS A 324 -7.21 1.99 -15.30
N ILE A 325 -7.16 1.65 -14.02
CA ILE A 325 -8.21 0.90 -13.32
C ILE A 325 -8.94 1.88 -12.40
N ASN A 326 -10.20 2.18 -12.71
CA ASN A 326 -11.04 2.96 -11.80
C ASN A 326 -11.43 2.13 -10.56
N LEU A 327 -11.91 2.81 -9.50
CA LEU A 327 -12.15 2.16 -8.22
C LEU A 327 -13.18 1.03 -8.30
N GLU A 328 -14.27 1.23 -9.03
CA GLU A 328 -15.31 0.20 -9.19
C GLU A 328 -14.76 -1.05 -9.88
N GLN A 329 -14.03 -0.89 -10.98
CA GLN A 329 -13.39 -2.00 -11.68
C GLN A 329 -12.40 -2.74 -10.77
N GLY A 330 -11.57 -2.02 -10.02
CA GLY A 330 -10.60 -2.59 -9.11
C GLY A 330 -11.25 -3.39 -7.97
N ILE A 331 -12.37 -2.90 -7.42
CA ILE A 331 -13.13 -3.62 -6.39
C ILE A 331 -13.74 -4.91 -6.98
N ARG A 332 -14.29 -4.87 -8.19
CA ARG A 332 -14.80 -6.07 -8.87
C ARG A 332 -13.73 -7.11 -9.10
N ILE A 333 -12.55 -6.71 -9.61
CA ILE A 333 -11.38 -7.59 -9.78
C ILE A 333 -10.99 -8.23 -8.44
N MET A 334 -10.89 -7.44 -7.38
CA MET A 334 -10.54 -7.91 -6.05
C MET A 334 -11.59 -8.87 -5.49
N TYR A 335 -12.89 -8.60 -5.70
CA TYR A 335 -13.97 -9.46 -5.23
C TYR A 335 -14.01 -10.79 -6.00
N GLU A 336 -13.84 -10.79 -7.31
CA GLU A 336 -13.75 -12.02 -8.10
C GLU A 336 -12.56 -12.90 -7.66
N TRP A 337 -11.43 -12.28 -7.33
CA TRP A 337 -10.30 -13.01 -6.78
C TRP A 337 -10.63 -13.58 -5.39
N TYR A 338 -11.22 -12.78 -4.51
CA TYR A 338 -11.62 -13.19 -3.16
C TYR A 338 -12.54 -14.41 -3.16
N LEU A 339 -13.48 -14.48 -4.09
CA LEU A 339 -14.39 -15.62 -4.23
C LEU A 339 -13.70 -16.92 -4.65
N LYS A 340 -12.49 -16.85 -5.22
CA LYS A 340 -11.71 -18.01 -5.71
C LYS A 340 -10.59 -18.42 -4.73
N ALA A 341 -10.22 -17.55 -3.81
CA ALA A 341 -9.13 -17.78 -2.85
C ALA A 341 -9.59 -18.61 -1.65
#